data_a9d22be8b1cb829f1f6f1be75bc5f16e
#
_entry.id   a9d22be8b1cb829f1f6f1be75bc5f16e
#
_cell.length_a   1.000
_cell.length_b   1.000
_cell.length_c   1.000
_cell.angle_alpha   90.00
_cell.angle_beta   90.00
_cell.angle_gamma   90.00
#
_symmetry.space_group_name_H-M   'P 1'
#
loop_
_entity.id
_entity.type
_entity.pdbx_description
1 polymer ?
#
loop_
_entity_poly.entity_id
_entity_poly.type
_entity_poly.pdbx_seq_one_letter_code
_entity_poly.pdbx_strand_id
1 'polypeptide(L)'
;MSLWKMLTAAYDSSGNYARVRIDSSTSSLQTIDYPHHEIHSGSHFYIEGHTVLGNAATLFVKLVTGNVAAWPHFVWEINSSGILTTTFDEDATGGMTGGAVSTIHANNRNTDCWTGRHDGGNNEATVLTDSTQAWTIDALIGYQVFNTLDGSSGVITDNNATTVTVAALAGGTDNDWDTDDEYEINKSRSVVTAGVTTCTDYIQRVGNISFGTRSDGGAHSREDELILKQNTVYCRSFTSGVASNIVNFKANWYEHVDHN
;
A
#
# COMPACT_ATOMS: atom_id res chain seq x y z
N MET A 1 14.95 34.80 33.58
CA MET A 1 15.01 33.88 32.43
C MET A 1 13.81 34.19 31.58
N SER A 2 13.97 34.64 30.33
CA SER A 2 12.86 35.09 29.49
C SER A 2 12.00 33.88 29.11
N LEU A 3 10.66 34.02 29.19
CA LEU A 3 9.67 32.98 28.77
C LEU A 3 9.97 32.38 27.38
N TRP A 4 10.61 33.14 26.52
CA TRP A 4 11.03 32.75 25.16
C TRP A 4 12.10 31.65 25.13
N LYS A 5 12.85 31.45 26.19
CA LYS A 5 13.85 30.35 26.27
C LYS A 5 13.26 29.01 26.70
N MET A 6 12.02 28.99 27.19
CA MET A 6 11.37 27.77 27.65
C MET A 6 10.66 26.99 26.52
N LEU A 7 10.39 27.65 25.38
CA LEU A 7 9.68 27.04 24.23
C LEU A 7 10.60 26.48 23.13
N THR A 8 11.93 26.55 23.34
CA THR A 8 12.89 26.19 22.28
C THR A 8 13.33 24.73 22.27
N ALA A 9 12.83 23.94 23.20
CA ALA A 9 13.21 22.54 23.28
C ALA A 9 12.10 21.68 23.89
N ALA A 10 11.87 20.53 23.29
CA ALA A 10 11.07 19.46 23.85
C ALA A 10 11.93 18.18 23.86
N TYR A 11 11.58 17.25 24.73
CA TYR A 11 12.14 15.90 24.67
C TYR A 11 11.24 15.05 23.77
N ASP A 12 11.84 14.23 22.90
CA ASP A 12 11.12 13.20 22.21
C ASP A 12 10.75 12.04 23.16
N SER A 13 9.97 11.06 22.68
CA SER A 13 9.56 9.90 23.47
C SER A 13 10.73 9.03 23.96
N SER A 14 11.90 9.18 23.36
CA SER A 14 13.14 8.49 23.74
C SER A 14 14.00 9.32 24.71
N GLY A 15 13.52 10.48 25.14
CA GLY A 15 14.24 11.38 26.05
C GLY A 15 15.36 12.21 25.38
N ASN A 16 15.42 12.24 24.04
CA ASN A 16 16.39 13.06 23.32
C ASN A 16 15.88 14.50 23.19
N TYR A 17 16.82 15.42 23.15
CA TYR A 17 16.55 16.83 23.05
C TYR A 17 16.13 17.23 21.63
N ALA A 18 14.87 17.61 21.45
CA ALA A 18 14.33 18.10 20.18
C ALA A 18 14.27 19.64 20.18
N ARG A 19 14.74 20.27 19.10
CA ARG A 19 14.66 21.72 18.93
C ARG A 19 13.36 22.09 18.22
N VAL A 20 12.60 22.99 18.82
CA VAL A 20 11.50 23.66 18.15
C VAL A 20 12.08 24.65 17.14
N ARG A 21 11.72 24.53 15.85
CA ARG A 21 12.14 25.44 14.79
C ARG A 21 11.07 26.51 14.55
N ILE A 22 11.54 27.75 14.42
CA ILE A 22 10.71 28.87 14.03
C ILE A 22 11.18 29.30 12.64
N ASP A 23 10.23 29.46 11.73
CA ASP A 23 10.49 30.04 10.41
C ASP A 23 10.94 31.49 10.57
N SER A 24 12.11 31.84 10.05
CA SER A 24 12.69 33.18 10.22
C SER A 24 11.99 34.27 9.43
N SER A 25 11.25 33.90 8.38
CA SER A 25 10.54 34.85 7.52
C SER A 25 9.17 35.22 8.07
N THR A 26 8.48 34.26 8.70
CA THR A 26 7.10 34.44 9.19
C THR A 26 7.02 34.51 10.71
N SER A 27 8.08 34.21 11.42
CA SER A 27 8.13 34.03 12.89
C SER A 27 7.13 32.98 13.41
N SER A 28 6.72 32.06 12.54
CA SER A 28 5.77 30.99 12.84
C SER A 28 6.50 29.73 13.30
N LEU A 29 5.85 28.96 14.17
CA LEU A 29 6.31 27.62 14.53
C LEU A 29 6.25 26.71 13.30
N GLN A 30 7.38 26.10 12.95
CA GLN A 30 7.41 25.08 11.90
C GLN A 30 6.90 23.77 12.50
N THR A 31 5.74 23.35 12.05
CA THR A 31 5.18 22.02 12.32
C THR A 31 5.07 21.25 11.01
N ILE A 32 5.34 19.97 11.06
CA ILE A 32 5.05 19.06 9.95
C ILE A 32 3.83 18.24 10.35
N ASP A 33 2.86 18.16 9.45
CA ASP A 33 1.73 17.28 9.64
C ASP A 33 2.18 15.82 9.54
N TYR A 34 1.64 14.95 10.40
CA TYR A 34 2.12 13.56 10.53
C TYR A 34 2.17 12.80 9.18
N PRO A 35 1.16 12.86 8.31
CA PRO A 35 1.25 12.23 7.01
C PRO A 35 2.24 12.83 6.04
N HIS A 36 2.45 14.13 6.14
CA HIS A 36 3.51 14.74 5.37
C HIS A 36 4.88 14.22 5.84
N HIS A 37 5.04 13.96 7.14
CA HIS A 37 6.20 13.26 7.68
C HIS A 37 6.34 11.86 7.07
N GLU A 38 5.24 11.07 7.01
CA GLU A 38 5.25 9.73 6.43
C GLU A 38 5.57 9.73 4.92
N ILE A 39 5.15 10.77 4.18
CA ILE A 39 5.58 10.94 2.78
C ILE A 39 7.11 11.10 2.72
N HIS A 40 7.69 11.97 3.55
CA HIS A 40 9.15 12.18 3.55
C HIS A 40 9.93 10.96 4.00
N SER A 41 9.40 10.17 4.93
CA SER A 41 10.02 8.92 5.39
C SER A 41 9.95 7.78 4.36
N GLY A 42 9.07 7.91 3.35
CA GLY A 42 8.85 6.90 2.32
C GLY A 42 7.91 5.78 2.76
N SER A 43 7.12 5.99 3.82
CA SER A 43 6.13 5.05 4.34
C SER A 43 4.69 5.36 3.93
N HIS A 44 4.48 6.32 3.04
CA HIS A 44 3.18 6.68 2.49
C HIS A 44 3.04 6.18 1.05
N PHE A 45 1.98 5.39 0.79
CA PHE A 45 1.75 4.66 -0.45
C PHE A 45 0.40 4.96 -1.06
N TYR A 46 0.24 4.65 -2.34
CA TYR A 46 -1.04 4.69 -3.01
C TYR A 46 -1.14 3.66 -4.14
N ILE A 47 -2.36 3.31 -4.47
CA ILE A 47 -2.76 2.70 -5.73
C ILE A 47 -3.89 3.52 -6.35
N GLU A 48 -4.03 3.42 -7.64
CA GLU A 48 -5.18 3.96 -8.34
C GLU A 48 -5.68 2.96 -9.40
N GLY A 49 -6.98 2.98 -9.63
CA GLY A 49 -7.61 2.10 -10.59
C GLY A 49 -8.74 2.80 -11.34
N HIS A 50 -8.91 2.36 -12.57
CA HIS A 50 -9.97 2.80 -13.47
C HIS A 50 -10.65 1.58 -14.08
N THR A 51 -11.98 1.58 -14.10
CA THR A 51 -12.75 0.51 -14.75
C THR A 51 -14.07 1.05 -15.30
N VAL A 52 -14.63 0.34 -16.28
CA VAL A 52 -15.99 0.59 -16.77
C VAL A 52 -16.84 -0.63 -16.44
N LEU A 53 -17.85 -0.44 -15.59
CA LEU A 53 -18.73 -1.50 -15.14
C LEU A 53 -20.05 -1.49 -15.91
N GLY A 54 -20.50 -2.69 -16.28
CA GLY A 54 -21.86 -2.92 -16.76
C GLY A 54 -22.90 -2.78 -15.63
N ASN A 55 -24.19 -2.75 -15.98
CA ASN A 55 -25.27 -2.78 -14.99
C ASN A 55 -25.19 -4.06 -14.15
N ALA A 56 -25.29 -3.91 -12.83
CA ALA A 56 -25.15 -4.96 -11.82
C ALA A 56 -23.78 -5.67 -11.80
N ALA A 57 -22.78 -5.19 -12.58
CA ALA A 57 -21.43 -5.71 -12.52
C ALA A 57 -20.71 -5.21 -11.25
N THR A 58 -19.87 -6.08 -10.68
CA THR A 58 -19.08 -5.77 -9.49
C THR A 58 -17.60 -5.98 -9.75
N LEU A 59 -16.77 -4.99 -9.39
CA LEU A 59 -15.33 -5.14 -9.23
C LEU A 59 -15.04 -5.39 -7.76
N PHE A 60 -14.22 -6.38 -7.47
CA PHE A 60 -13.69 -6.63 -6.15
C PHE A 60 -12.20 -6.31 -6.09
N VAL A 61 -11.79 -5.67 -5.01
CA VAL A 61 -10.38 -5.34 -4.71
C VAL A 61 -10.05 -5.93 -3.35
N LYS A 62 -9.14 -6.88 -3.34
CA LYS A 62 -8.60 -7.52 -2.15
C LYS A 62 -7.43 -6.71 -1.64
N LEU A 63 -7.39 -6.46 -0.34
CA LEU A 63 -6.26 -5.88 0.38
C LEU A 63 -5.82 -6.88 1.46
N VAL A 64 -4.54 -7.18 1.50
CA VAL A 64 -3.92 -7.98 2.57
C VAL A 64 -2.93 -7.09 3.29
N THR A 65 -3.14 -6.87 4.57
CA THR A 65 -2.22 -6.08 5.40
C THR A 65 -1.04 -6.94 5.87
N GLY A 66 0.13 -6.32 6.03
CA GLY A 66 1.33 -7.01 6.47
C GLY A 66 1.21 -7.62 7.87
N ASN A 67 2.07 -8.61 8.15
CA ASN A 67 2.10 -9.34 9.42
C ASN A 67 3.10 -8.77 10.45
N VAL A 68 3.66 -7.62 10.20
CA VAL A 68 4.68 -6.97 11.03
C VAL A 68 4.10 -5.78 11.79
N ALA A 69 4.84 -5.27 12.76
CA ALA A 69 4.42 -4.23 13.71
C ALA A 69 3.97 -2.87 13.12
N ALA A 70 3.88 -2.75 11.79
CA ALA A 70 3.36 -1.55 11.14
C ALA A 70 1.83 -1.60 10.98
N TRP A 71 1.19 -0.47 11.26
CA TRP A 71 -0.26 -0.30 11.15
C TRP A 71 -0.58 0.51 9.90
N PRO A 72 -1.34 -0.04 8.94
CA PRO A 72 -1.76 0.73 7.77
C PRO A 72 -2.93 1.65 8.11
N HIS A 73 -2.74 2.94 7.87
CA HIS A 73 -3.74 3.99 7.99
C HIS A 73 -4.30 4.29 6.59
N PHE A 74 -5.51 3.87 6.33
CA PHE A 74 -6.08 3.74 5.00
C PHE A 74 -7.20 4.74 4.72
N VAL A 75 -7.15 5.38 3.54
CA VAL A 75 -8.23 6.25 3.02
C VAL A 75 -8.56 5.85 1.59
N TRP A 76 -9.85 5.75 1.27
CA TRP A 76 -10.35 5.52 -0.07
C TRP A 76 -10.93 6.79 -0.67
N GLU A 77 -10.52 7.12 -1.89
CA GLU A 77 -11.13 8.12 -2.74
C GLU A 77 -11.85 7.42 -3.90
N ILE A 78 -13.13 7.70 -4.11
CA ILE A 78 -13.95 6.97 -5.08
C ILE A 78 -14.77 7.96 -5.89
N ASN A 79 -14.69 7.84 -7.22
CA ASN A 79 -15.48 8.60 -8.18
C ASN A 79 -16.25 7.66 -9.08
N SER A 80 -17.49 8.03 -9.42
CA SER A 80 -18.32 7.24 -10.32
C SER A 80 -19.14 8.14 -11.25
N SER A 81 -19.28 7.77 -12.51
CA SER A 81 -20.11 8.49 -13.47
C SER A 81 -21.61 8.18 -13.34
N GLY A 82 -21.99 7.23 -12.51
CA GLY A 82 -23.36 6.78 -12.33
C GLY A 82 -23.59 6.16 -10.94
N ILE A 83 -24.75 5.53 -10.76
CA ILE A 83 -25.11 4.85 -9.51
C ILE A 83 -24.07 3.78 -9.18
N LEU A 84 -23.47 3.87 -8.00
CA LEU A 84 -22.49 2.94 -7.49
C LEU A 84 -22.76 2.63 -6.03
N THR A 85 -22.71 1.36 -5.66
CA THR A 85 -22.68 0.93 -4.26
C THR A 85 -21.34 0.31 -3.97
N THR A 86 -20.70 0.70 -2.87
CA THR A 86 -19.42 0.14 -2.47
C THR A 86 -19.49 -0.40 -1.05
N THR A 87 -18.84 -1.53 -0.80
CA THR A 87 -18.69 -2.08 0.56
C THR A 87 -17.21 -2.24 0.89
N PHE A 88 -16.87 -2.18 2.17
CA PHE A 88 -15.55 -2.51 2.66
C PHE A 88 -15.70 -3.52 3.79
N ASP A 89 -15.23 -4.71 3.57
CA ASP A 89 -15.44 -5.87 4.41
C ASP A 89 -14.12 -6.36 5.00
N GLU A 90 -14.11 -6.67 6.30
CA GLU A 90 -12.94 -7.11 7.08
C GLU A 90 -12.99 -8.62 7.31
N ASP A 91 -11.82 -9.26 7.38
CA ASP A 91 -11.67 -10.71 7.54
C ASP A 91 -12.41 -11.51 6.44
N ALA A 92 -12.34 -11.03 5.22
CA ALA A 92 -12.91 -11.71 4.07
C ALA A 92 -12.08 -12.95 3.73
N THR A 93 -12.68 -14.13 3.78
CA THR A 93 -11.98 -15.42 3.59
C THR A 93 -12.42 -16.20 2.37
N GLY A 94 -13.58 -15.87 1.80
CA GLY A 94 -14.20 -16.64 0.72
C GLY A 94 -13.95 -16.09 -0.67
N GLY A 95 -13.60 -16.98 -1.60
CA GLY A 95 -13.74 -16.78 -3.05
C GLY A 95 -12.78 -15.80 -3.74
N MET A 96 -11.82 -15.21 -3.04
CA MET A 96 -10.92 -14.19 -3.60
C MET A 96 -9.77 -14.80 -4.41
N THR A 97 -10.11 -15.47 -5.50
CA THR A 97 -9.15 -16.05 -6.45
C THR A 97 -9.03 -15.19 -7.71
N GLY A 98 -7.94 -15.35 -8.44
CA GLY A 98 -7.67 -14.55 -9.64
C GLY A 98 -7.37 -13.08 -9.31
N GLY A 99 -7.56 -12.23 -10.30
CA GLY A 99 -7.19 -10.82 -10.22
C GLY A 99 -5.71 -10.60 -10.53
N ALA A 100 -5.34 -9.33 -10.62
CA ALA A 100 -3.96 -8.89 -10.81
C ALA A 100 -3.50 -8.10 -9.59
N VAL A 101 -2.28 -8.35 -9.13
CA VAL A 101 -1.67 -7.55 -8.08
C VAL A 101 -1.43 -6.15 -8.62
N SER A 102 -1.90 -5.15 -7.87
CA SER A 102 -1.75 -3.75 -8.26
C SER A 102 -0.35 -3.26 -7.90
N THR A 103 0.29 -2.55 -8.82
CA THR A 103 1.53 -1.84 -8.52
C THR A 103 1.26 -0.77 -7.49
N ILE A 104 1.98 -0.85 -6.37
CA ILE A 104 1.88 0.12 -5.28
C ILE A 104 2.97 1.17 -5.48
N HIS A 105 2.61 2.43 -5.37
CA HIS A 105 3.53 3.55 -5.51
C HIS A 105 3.73 4.26 -4.17
N ALA A 106 4.96 4.64 -3.89
CA ALA A 106 5.22 5.57 -2.78
C ALA A 106 4.98 7.02 -3.21
N ASN A 107 4.44 7.84 -2.33
CA ASN A 107 4.28 9.27 -2.60
C ASN A 107 5.64 9.99 -2.67
N ASN A 108 6.63 9.51 -1.94
CA ASN A 108 8.00 9.97 -2.11
C ASN A 108 8.68 9.18 -3.24
N ARG A 109 8.71 9.74 -4.42
CA ARG A 109 9.27 9.09 -5.63
C ARG A 109 10.76 8.79 -5.57
N ASN A 110 11.50 9.37 -4.61
CA ASN A 110 12.91 9.06 -4.39
C ASN A 110 13.14 7.80 -3.53
N THR A 111 12.08 7.25 -2.93
CA THR A 111 12.14 6.08 -2.03
C THR A 111 11.15 5.00 -2.42
N ASP A 112 10.72 4.98 -3.67
CA ASP A 112 9.59 4.20 -4.16
C ASP A 112 9.81 2.69 -4.01
N CYS A 113 10.95 2.21 -4.47
CA CYS A 113 11.28 0.78 -4.48
C CYS A 113 12.79 0.54 -4.58
N TRP A 114 13.19 -0.69 -4.35
CA TRP A 114 14.51 -1.18 -4.77
C TRP A 114 14.35 -1.85 -6.14
N THR A 115 15.18 -1.48 -7.07
CA THR A 115 15.20 -2.04 -8.42
C THR A 115 16.58 -2.60 -8.74
N GLY A 116 16.63 -3.57 -9.63
CA GLY A 116 17.86 -4.16 -10.10
C GLY A 116 17.58 -5.25 -11.12
N ARG A 117 18.54 -6.16 -11.27
CA ARG A 117 18.44 -7.30 -12.18
C ARG A 117 18.85 -8.58 -11.47
N HIS A 118 18.16 -9.66 -11.81
CA HIS A 118 18.55 -10.99 -11.43
C HIS A 118 19.83 -11.40 -12.17
N ASP A 119 20.90 -11.72 -11.43
CA ASP A 119 22.17 -12.20 -11.98
C ASP A 119 22.46 -13.68 -11.58
N GLY A 120 21.46 -14.37 -11.07
CA GLY A 120 21.49 -15.79 -10.77
C GLY A 120 21.27 -16.69 -11.99
N GLY A 121 20.87 -17.93 -11.74
CA GLY A 121 20.52 -18.89 -12.77
C GLY A 121 19.17 -18.63 -13.43
N ASN A 122 18.89 -19.33 -14.53
CA ASN A 122 17.58 -19.33 -15.16
C ASN A 122 16.63 -20.32 -14.45
N ASN A 123 15.33 -20.06 -14.54
CA ASN A 123 14.26 -20.88 -13.97
C ASN A 123 14.35 -21.00 -12.43
N GLU A 124 14.74 -19.93 -11.76
CA GLU A 124 14.81 -19.87 -10.30
C GLU A 124 13.42 -19.51 -9.73
N ALA A 125 12.66 -20.53 -9.35
CA ALA A 125 11.25 -20.39 -8.96
C ALA A 125 11.01 -19.52 -7.70
N THR A 126 12.00 -19.41 -6.81
CA THR A 126 11.81 -18.80 -5.48
C THR A 126 12.89 -17.84 -5.04
N VAL A 127 14.03 -17.78 -5.72
CA VAL A 127 15.19 -17.00 -5.28
C VAL A 127 15.59 -15.96 -6.32
N LEU A 128 15.44 -14.70 -5.99
CA LEU A 128 16.07 -13.59 -6.70
C LEU A 128 17.51 -13.43 -6.19
N THR A 129 18.47 -13.37 -7.09
CA THR A 129 19.87 -13.04 -6.78
C THR A 129 20.25 -11.74 -7.49
N ASP A 130 20.86 -10.81 -6.77
CA ASP A 130 21.49 -9.61 -7.32
C ASP A 130 22.79 -9.35 -6.53
N SER A 131 23.90 -9.74 -7.10
CA SER A 131 25.23 -9.64 -6.47
C SER A 131 25.70 -8.19 -6.28
N THR A 132 25.05 -7.22 -6.90
CA THR A 132 25.37 -5.80 -6.75
C THR A 132 24.75 -5.15 -5.53
N GLN A 133 23.81 -5.83 -4.87
CA GLN A 133 23.12 -5.33 -3.70
C GLN A 133 23.90 -5.57 -2.39
N ALA A 134 23.48 -4.82 -1.37
CA ALA A 134 24.00 -4.97 -0.01
C ALA A 134 22.86 -4.78 1.00
N TRP A 135 21.79 -5.57 0.86
CA TRP A 135 20.64 -5.48 1.75
C TRP A 135 20.99 -5.88 3.18
N THR A 136 20.34 -5.26 4.14
CA THR A 136 20.39 -5.74 5.53
C THR A 136 19.66 -7.07 5.60
N ILE A 137 20.27 -8.07 6.26
CA ILE A 137 19.67 -9.40 6.45
C ILE A 137 18.31 -9.23 7.15
N ASP A 138 17.31 -9.97 6.68
CA ASP A 138 15.92 -10.03 7.18
C ASP A 138 15.14 -8.69 7.08
N ALA A 139 15.73 -7.62 6.54
CA ALA A 139 15.07 -6.31 6.49
C ALA A 139 13.96 -6.22 5.44
N LEU A 140 13.95 -7.12 4.45
CA LEU A 140 12.97 -7.11 3.36
C LEU A 140 11.81 -8.09 3.60
N ILE A 141 11.82 -8.86 4.69
CA ILE A 141 10.75 -9.82 4.98
C ILE A 141 9.39 -9.10 5.08
N GLY A 142 8.40 -9.65 4.36
CA GLY A 142 7.05 -9.11 4.30
C GLY A 142 6.82 -8.06 3.21
N TYR A 143 7.87 -7.54 2.55
CA TYR A 143 7.71 -6.74 1.34
C TYR A 143 7.35 -7.62 0.14
N GLN A 144 6.87 -7.00 -0.93
CA GLN A 144 6.56 -7.67 -2.17
C GLN A 144 7.64 -7.39 -3.22
N VAL A 145 8.10 -8.45 -3.88
CA VAL A 145 8.98 -8.35 -5.05
C VAL A 145 8.18 -8.69 -6.31
N PHE A 146 8.42 -7.90 -7.35
CA PHE A 146 7.87 -8.09 -8.70
C PHE A 146 9.00 -8.44 -9.65
N ASN A 147 8.79 -9.45 -10.49
CA ASN A 147 9.51 -9.63 -11.73
C ASN A 147 8.79 -8.75 -12.77
N THR A 148 9.42 -7.66 -13.19
CA THR A 148 8.77 -6.68 -14.07
C THR A 148 8.78 -7.13 -15.53
N LEU A 149 9.59 -8.14 -15.87
CA LEU A 149 9.70 -8.65 -17.24
C LEU A 149 8.63 -9.69 -17.54
N ASP A 150 8.35 -10.61 -16.62
CA ASP A 150 7.32 -11.63 -16.79
C ASP A 150 5.96 -11.25 -16.15
N GLY A 151 5.95 -10.27 -15.24
CA GLY A 151 4.77 -9.78 -14.53
C GLY A 151 4.42 -10.58 -13.27
N SER A 152 5.25 -11.52 -12.83
CA SER A 152 5.03 -12.27 -11.60
C SER A 152 5.42 -11.49 -10.35
N SER A 153 4.91 -11.91 -9.20
CA SER A 153 5.26 -11.32 -7.91
C SER A 153 5.16 -12.32 -6.77
N GLY A 154 5.84 -12.02 -5.67
CA GLY A 154 5.78 -12.81 -4.45
C GLY A 154 6.07 -11.98 -3.20
N VAL A 155 5.58 -12.46 -2.05
CA VAL A 155 5.93 -11.86 -0.75
C VAL A 155 7.25 -12.45 -0.28
N ILE A 156 8.16 -11.59 0.13
CA ILE A 156 9.49 -11.94 0.61
C ILE A 156 9.36 -12.65 1.96
N THR A 157 9.90 -13.84 2.06
CA THR A 157 9.92 -14.67 3.28
C THR A 157 11.28 -14.70 3.96
N ASP A 158 12.34 -14.38 3.23
CA ASP A 158 13.71 -14.32 3.71
C ASP A 158 14.57 -13.43 2.79
N ASN A 159 15.58 -12.78 3.33
CA ASN A 159 16.63 -12.16 2.53
C ASN A 159 17.99 -12.15 3.22
N ASN A 160 19.03 -12.27 2.42
CA ASN A 160 20.40 -11.93 2.82
C ASN A 160 20.91 -10.67 2.09
N ALA A 161 22.20 -10.41 2.08
CA ALA A 161 22.76 -9.20 1.48
C ALA A 161 22.53 -9.11 -0.04
N THR A 162 22.42 -10.23 -0.74
CA THR A 162 22.38 -10.30 -2.21
C THR A 162 21.27 -11.18 -2.76
N THR A 163 20.48 -11.82 -1.90
CA THR A 163 19.38 -12.68 -2.34
C THR A 163 18.09 -12.35 -1.60
N VAL A 164 16.98 -12.57 -2.29
CA VAL A 164 15.62 -12.47 -1.76
C VAL A 164 14.91 -13.79 -2.04
N THR A 165 14.25 -14.34 -1.03
CA THR A 165 13.48 -15.59 -1.14
C THR A 165 11.99 -15.31 -1.01
N VAL A 166 11.19 -15.89 -1.90
CA VAL A 166 9.72 -15.92 -1.84
C VAL A 166 9.24 -17.34 -1.71
N ALA A 167 8.03 -17.56 -1.20
CA ALA A 167 7.43 -18.91 -1.15
C ALA A 167 7.08 -19.41 -2.56
N ALA A 168 6.61 -18.52 -3.43
CA ALA A 168 6.36 -18.74 -4.85
C ALA A 168 6.16 -17.38 -5.53
N LEU A 169 6.50 -17.29 -6.81
CA LEU A 169 6.03 -16.24 -7.71
C LEU A 169 4.67 -16.61 -8.30
N ALA A 170 3.84 -15.63 -8.60
CA ALA A 170 2.53 -15.83 -9.20
C ALA A 170 2.07 -14.60 -10.01
N GLY A 171 1.22 -14.82 -11.00
CA GLY A 171 0.57 -13.76 -11.78
C GLY A 171 1.27 -13.40 -13.09
N GLY A 172 2.46 -13.93 -13.33
CA GLY A 172 3.24 -13.72 -14.55
C GLY A 172 3.03 -14.79 -15.62
N THR A 173 3.93 -14.80 -16.58
CA THR A 173 3.90 -15.71 -17.73
C THR A 173 4.47 -17.08 -17.39
N ASP A 174 5.62 -17.13 -16.70
CA ASP A 174 6.33 -18.35 -16.31
C ASP A 174 6.54 -18.48 -14.78
N ASN A 175 6.48 -17.37 -14.05
CA ASN A 175 6.54 -17.32 -12.58
C ASN A 175 7.85 -17.82 -12.00
N ASP A 176 8.95 -17.45 -12.59
CA ASP A 176 10.31 -17.71 -12.12
C ASP A 176 11.24 -16.51 -12.39
N TRP A 177 12.51 -16.65 -12.05
CA TRP A 177 13.56 -15.69 -12.33
C TRP A 177 14.49 -16.25 -13.39
N ASP A 178 14.62 -15.53 -14.48
CA ASP A 178 15.64 -15.78 -15.49
C ASP A 178 16.77 -14.76 -15.37
N THR A 179 17.97 -15.14 -15.82
CA THR A 179 19.11 -14.23 -15.84
C THR A 179 18.76 -12.98 -16.64
N ASP A 180 19.08 -11.80 -16.08
CA ASP A 180 18.76 -10.46 -16.58
C ASP A 180 17.31 -10.00 -16.37
N ASP A 181 16.46 -10.77 -15.70
CA ASP A 181 15.13 -10.30 -15.29
C ASP A 181 15.24 -9.06 -14.41
N GLU A 182 14.45 -8.06 -14.74
CA GLU A 182 14.34 -6.84 -13.95
C GLU A 182 13.36 -7.03 -12.81
N TYR A 183 13.69 -6.51 -11.64
CA TYR A 183 12.84 -6.59 -10.48
C TYR A 183 12.58 -5.23 -9.83
N GLU A 184 11.47 -5.19 -9.09
CA GLU A 184 11.09 -4.10 -8.20
C GLU A 184 10.67 -4.67 -6.84
N ILE A 185 11.27 -4.20 -5.74
CA ILE A 185 10.84 -4.52 -4.38
C ILE A 185 10.08 -3.32 -3.83
N ASN A 186 8.78 -3.51 -3.63
CA ASN A 186 7.90 -2.50 -3.09
C ASN A 186 8.08 -2.36 -1.58
N LYS A 187 8.15 -1.14 -1.08
CA LYS A 187 8.34 -0.85 0.35
C LYS A 187 7.07 -0.95 1.18
N SER A 188 5.90 -1.04 0.58
CA SER A 188 4.67 -1.34 1.30
C SER A 188 4.63 -2.80 1.74
N ARG A 189 4.15 -3.04 2.95
CA ARG A 189 3.85 -4.37 3.48
C ARG A 189 2.42 -4.82 3.23
N SER A 190 1.60 -3.93 2.74
CA SER A 190 0.23 -4.23 2.31
C SER A 190 0.24 -4.62 0.84
N VAL A 191 -0.57 -5.62 0.48
CA VAL A 191 -0.71 -6.11 -0.91
C VAL A 191 -2.12 -5.88 -1.38
N VAL A 192 -2.27 -5.30 -2.56
CA VAL A 192 -3.57 -5.04 -3.17
C VAL A 192 -3.72 -5.83 -4.46
N THR A 193 -4.84 -6.54 -4.62
CA THR A 193 -5.16 -7.31 -5.81
C THR A 193 -6.52 -6.87 -6.34
N ALA A 194 -6.56 -6.33 -7.55
CA ALA A 194 -7.79 -5.92 -8.20
C ALA A 194 -8.35 -7.01 -9.10
N GLY A 195 -9.69 -7.09 -9.21
CA GLY A 195 -10.37 -8.04 -10.10
C GLY A 195 -10.44 -9.48 -9.59
N VAL A 196 -10.37 -9.69 -8.28
CA VAL A 196 -10.65 -11.01 -7.68
C VAL A 196 -12.11 -11.42 -7.95
N THR A 197 -12.40 -12.72 -7.96
CA THR A 197 -13.68 -13.26 -8.42
C THR A 197 -14.87 -12.85 -7.56
N THR A 198 -14.70 -12.82 -6.24
CA THR A 198 -15.75 -12.47 -5.28
C THR A 198 -15.12 -12.21 -3.91
N CYS A 199 -15.89 -11.56 -3.03
CA CYS A 199 -15.58 -11.46 -1.62
C CYS A 199 -16.79 -11.95 -0.84
N THR A 200 -16.65 -13.09 -0.20
CA THR A 200 -17.67 -13.68 0.66
C THR A 200 -17.08 -13.99 2.03
N ASP A 201 -17.92 -14.39 2.96
CA ASP A 201 -17.50 -14.90 4.26
C ASP A 201 -16.64 -13.92 5.07
N TYR A 202 -17.03 -12.64 5.07
CA TYR A 202 -16.42 -11.61 5.91
C TYR A 202 -17.00 -11.64 7.35
N ILE A 203 -16.17 -11.27 8.33
CA ILE A 203 -16.59 -11.18 9.74
C ILE A 203 -17.32 -9.86 9.99
N GLN A 204 -16.82 -8.75 9.45
CA GLN A 204 -17.38 -7.43 9.69
C GLN A 204 -17.41 -6.57 8.43
N ARG A 205 -18.51 -5.86 8.21
CA ARG A 205 -18.59 -4.78 7.22
C ARG A 205 -18.21 -3.47 7.89
N VAL A 206 -17.11 -2.85 7.47
CA VAL A 206 -16.61 -1.61 8.06
C VAL A 206 -16.95 -0.37 7.24
N GLY A 207 -17.48 -0.54 6.01
CA GLY A 207 -17.94 0.57 5.18
C GLY A 207 -19.03 0.15 4.19
N ASN A 208 -20.01 1.02 3.98
CA ASN A 208 -21.03 0.88 2.94
C ASN A 208 -21.43 2.29 2.47
N ILE A 209 -21.15 2.60 1.21
CA ILE A 209 -21.43 3.91 0.62
C ILE A 209 -22.18 3.71 -0.69
N SER A 210 -23.24 4.48 -0.90
CA SER A 210 -23.98 4.50 -2.16
C SER A 210 -23.93 5.88 -2.78
N PHE A 211 -23.54 5.95 -4.03
CA PHE A 211 -23.50 7.16 -4.86
C PHE A 211 -24.74 7.19 -5.75
N GLY A 212 -25.35 8.37 -5.87
CA GLY A 212 -26.48 8.62 -6.78
C GLY A 212 -26.02 8.85 -8.24
N THR A 213 -26.95 9.34 -9.09
CA THR A 213 -26.74 9.54 -10.52
C THR A 213 -25.76 10.68 -10.88
N ARG A 214 -25.31 11.46 -9.91
CA ARG A 214 -24.27 12.45 -10.02
C ARG A 214 -23.41 12.35 -8.78
N SER A 215 -22.38 11.56 -8.84
CA SER A 215 -21.38 11.52 -7.79
C SER A 215 -20.23 12.44 -8.17
N ASP A 216 -20.20 13.62 -7.61
CA ASP A 216 -18.95 14.32 -7.46
C ASP A 216 -18.17 13.57 -6.40
N GLY A 217 -16.99 13.07 -6.76
CA GLY A 217 -16.17 12.31 -5.83
C GLY A 217 -15.83 13.14 -4.61
N GLY A 218 -16.21 12.65 -3.45
CA GLY A 218 -15.73 13.18 -2.19
C GLY A 218 -14.29 12.81 -2.00
N ALA A 219 -13.39 13.78 -1.91
CA ALA A 219 -12.14 13.55 -1.22
C ALA A 219 -12.50 13.28 0.24
N HIS A 220 -12.22 12.07 0.72
CA HIS A 220 -12.37 11.77 2.14
C HIS A 220 -11.36 12.61 2.91
N SER A 221 -11.84 13.22 4.00
CA SER A 221 -10.96 13.89 4.95
C SER A 221 -10.20 12.82 5.74
N ARG A 222 -9.12 13.22 6.41
CA ARG A 222 -8.41 12.34 7.34
C ARG A 222 -9.25 11.86 8.50
N GLU A 223 -10.35 12.52 8.79
CA GLU A 223 -11.33 12.10 9.81
C GLU A 223 -12.02 10.79 9.42
N ASP A 224 -11.95 10.40 8.13
CA ASP A 224 -12.46 9.12 7.59
C ASP A 224 -11.37 8.03 7.49
N GLU A 225 -10.18 8.26 8.04
CA GLU A 225 -9.07 7.32 8.03
C GLU A 225 -9.38 6.10 8.88
N LEU A 226 -9.12 4.93 8.32
CA LEU A 226 -9.24 3.65 9.01
C LEU A 226 -7.87 3.10 9.36
N ILE A 227 -7.63 2.80 10.63
CA ILE A 227 -6.47 2.03 11.04
C ILE A 227 -6.82 0.55 10.90
N LEU A 228 -6.18 -0.11 9.93
CA LEU A 228 -6.48 -1.50 9.62
C LEU A 228 -5.69 -2.45 10.53
N LYS A 229 -6.29 -3.59 10.86
CA LYS A 229 -5.62 -4.66 11.58
C LYS A 229 -4.49 -5.24 10.74
N GLN A 230 -3.44 -5.67 11.41
CA GLN A 230 -2.33 -6.41 10.78
C GLN A 230 -2.78 -7.82 10.39
N ASN A 231 -2.07 -8.43 9.43
CA ASN A 231 -2.28 -9.80 8.97
C ASN A 231 -3.76 -10.12 8.68
N THR A 232 -4.46 -9.17 8.09
CA THR A 232 -5.90 -9.23 7.88
C THR A 232 -6.24 -9.02 6.41
N VAL A 233 -7.20 -9.77 5.92
CA VAL A 233 -7.69 -9.66 4.55
C VAL A 233 -8.92 -8.77 4.55
N TYR A 234 -8.87 -7.71 3.77
CA TYR A 234 -9.99 -6.81 3.51
C TYR A 234 -10.46 -6.94 2.07
N CYS A 235 -11.73 -6.68 1.85
CA CYS A 235 -12.27 -6.58 0.51
C CYS A 235 -13.05 -5.30 0.29
N ARG A 236 -12.75 -4.59 -0.78
CA ARG A 236 -13.55 -3.49 -1.30
C ARG A 236 -14.33 -3.94 -2.51
N SER A 237 -15.65 -3.74 -2.51
CA SER A 237 -16.48 -3.97 -3.67
C SER A 237 -16.97 -2.67 -4.29
N PHE A 238 -17.17 -2.70 -5.63
CA PHE A 238 -17.73 -1.59 -6.40
C PHE A 238 -18.82 -2.17 -7.31
N THR A 239 -20.08 -2.03 -6.94
CA THR A 239 -21.23 -2.57 -7.70
C THR A 239 -21.94 -1.45 -8.44
N SER A 240 -21.99 -1.55 -9.76
CA SER A 240 -22.66 -0.56 -10.60
C SER A 240 -24.18 -0.79 -10.65
N GLY A 241 -24.96 0.28 -10.53
CA GLY A 241 -26.40 0.29 -10.76
C GLY A 241 -26.82 0.74 -12.15
N VAL A 242 -25.88 0.97 -13.05
CA VAL A 242 -26.13 1.44 -14.44
C VAL A 242 -25.15 0.83 -15.41
N ALA A 243 -25.50 0.84 -16.70
CA ALA A 243 -24.59 0.40 -17.78
C ALA A 243 -23.49 1.44 -18.02
N SER A 244 -22.31 0.97 -18.41
CA SER A 244 -21.16 1.80 -18.79
C SER A 244 -20.75 2.82 -17.71
N ASN A 245 -20.83 2.41 -16.45
CA ASN A 245 -20.43 3.24 -15.32
C ASN A 245 -18.91 3.32 -15.21
N ILE A 246 -18.35 4.51 -15.37
CA ILE A 246 -16.93 4.74 -15.16
C ILE A 246 -16.68 4.87 -13.67
N VAL A 247 -15.84 4.01 -13.14
CA VAL A 247 -15.44 4.00 -11.72
C VAL A 247 -13.95 4.23 -11.64
N ASN A 248 -13.57 5.30 -10.93
CA ASN A 248 -12.19 5.57 -10.56
C ASN A 248 -12.08 5.43 -9.04
N PHE A 249 -11.01 4.82 -8.60
CA PHE A 249 -10.71 4.74 -7.17
C PHE A 249 -9.22 4.98 -6.94
N LYS A 250 -8.93 5.53 -5.80
CA LYS A 250 -7.59 5.66 -5.26
C LYS A 250 -7.62 5.21 -3.81
N ALA A 251 -6.68 4.38 -3.43
CA ALA A 251 -6.42 4.07 -2.05
C ALA A 251 -5.10 4.71 -1.65
N ASN A 252 -5.11 5.45 -0.56
CA ASN A 252 -3.93 6.06 0.03
C ASN A 252 -3.75 5.50 1.42
N TRP A 253 -2.53 5.16 1.78
CA TRP A 253 -2.23 4.74 3.14
C TRP A 253 -0.79 5.06 3.51
N TYR A 254 -0.55 5.11 4.80
CA TYR A 254 0.80 5.09 5.33
C TYR A 254 0.93 3.97 6.37
N GLU A 255 2.13 3.45 6.49
CA GLU A 255 2.44 2.35 7.41
C GLU A 255 3.44 2.86 8.45
N HIS A 256 3.07 2.85 9.72
CA HIS A 256 3.97 3.25 10.79
C HIS A 256 4.02 2.20 11.90
N VAL A 257 5.11 2.21 12.63
CA VAL A 257 5.31 1.40 13.83
C VAL A 257 4.97 2.26 15.03
N ASP A 258 4.02 1.84 15.86
CA ASP A 258 3.77 2.50 17.12
C ASP A 258 5.02 2.43 18.00
N HIS A 259 5.58 3.58 18.29
CA HIS A 259 6.62 3.74 19.29
C HIS A 259 5.93 4.02 20.65
N ASN A 260 5.59 2.95 21.37
CA ASN A 260 5.16 3.05 22.77
C ASN A 260 6.33 3.38 23.70
#